data_6fb10f241ade88bc265c0a2816f0fa09
#
_entry.id   6fb10f241ade88bc265c0a2816f0fa09
#
_cell.length_a   1.000
_cell.length_b   1.000
_cell.length_c   1.000
_cell.angle_alpha   90.00
_cell.angle_beta   90.00
_cell.angle_gamma   90.00
#
_symmetry.space_group_name_H-M   'P 1'
#
loop_
_entity.id
_entity.type
_entity.pdbx_description
1 polymer ?
#
loop_
_entity_poly.entity_id
_entity_poly.type
_entity_poly.pdbx_seq_one_letter_code
_entity_poly.pdbx_strand_id
1 'polypeptide(L)'
;GNHVSIHLLTNARSGNCSQNCAYCAQSCRSHADIEKYKWVDDEKLYGDNTFVHDHKLSRHCIGLSGMKFSDAEIEELASKIHKMKEEGTHLCCSIGFLTKKQALMLKEAGLDRINHNLNTSRSNYPNICTTHTYEQRVNNIHMLQDLGFEICSGGIIGMGESKEDVVDMLLDLKEINPEALPINFLIPIKG
;
A
#
# COMPACT_ATOMS: atom_id res chain seq x y z
N GLY A 1 -19.93 -13.86 8.55
CA GLY A 1 -18.84 -14.24 9.41
C GLY A 1 -18.86 -13.46 10.71
N ASN A 2 -18.57 -14.13 11.82
CA ASN A 2 -18.59 -13.53 13.16
C ASN A 2 -17.17 -13.10 13.61
N HIS A 3 -16.27 -12.87 12.67
CA HIS A 3 -14.87 -12.54 12.97
C HIS A 3 -14.51 -11.19 12.37
N VAL A 4 -13.94 -10.32 13.19
CA VAL A 4 -13.39 -9.01 12.77
C VAL A 4 -11.91 -9.00 13.07
N SER A 5 -11.10 -8.66 12.06
CA SER A 5 -9.67 -8.43 12.22
C SER A 5 -9.39 -6.93 12.33
N ILE A 6 -8.63 -6.54 13.33
CA ILE A 6 -8.23 -5.15 13.55
C ILE A 6 -6.77 -5.00 13.14
N HIS A 7 -6.50 -3.98 12.33
CA HIS A 7 -5.15 -3.62 11.90
C HIS A 7 -4.82 -2.21 12.36
N LEU A 8 -3.57 -1.96 12.70
CA LEU A 8 -3.07 -0.61 12.93
C LEU A 8 -2.29 -0.14 11.71
N LEU A 9 -2.49 1.09 11.29
CA LEU A 9 -1.73 1.72 10.20
C LEU A 9 -0.79 2.77 10.76
N THR A 10 0.52 2.62 10.46
CA THR A 10 1.52 3.66 10.68
C THR A 10 1.91 4.28 9.35
N ASN A 11 1.81 5.58 9.24
CA ASN A 11 2.28 6.33 8.08
C ASN A 11 3.80 6.52 8.21
N ALA A 12 4.59 5.64 7.62
CA ALA A 12 6.05 5.60 7.82
C ALA A 12 6.80 6.59 6.92
N ARG A 13 6.21 7.00 5.79
CA ARG A 13 6.73 8.04 4.90
C ARG A 13 5.56 8.87 4.39
N SER A 14 5.67 10.19 4.43
CA SER A 14 4.58 11.09 4.07
C SER A 14 5.04 12.22 3.15
N GLY A 15 4.18 12.56 2.17
CA GLY A 15 4.40 13.64 1.22
C GLY A 15 5.40 13.32 0.12
N ASN A 16 5.69 14.33 -0.71
CA ASN A 16 6.72 14.30 -1.76
C ASN A 16 6.59 13.15 -2.78
N CYS A 17 5.37 12.66 -3.03
CA CYS A 17 5.14 11.66 -4.06
C CYS A 17 5.17 12.32 -5.44
N SER A 18 5.92 11.76 -6.38
CA SER A 18 6.04 12.26 -7.75
C SER A 18 4.81 11.96 -8.63
N GLN A 19 3.86 11.16 -8.13
CA GLN A 19 2.71 10.72 -8.90
C GLN A 19 1.55 11.70 -8.81
N ASN A 20 0.70 11.71 -9.84
CA ASN A 20 -0.40 12.65 -9.98
C ASN A 20 -1.78 12.05 -9.69
N CYS A 21 -1.84 11.00 -8.89
CA CYS A 21 -3.10 10.32 -8.54
C CYS A 21 -4.13 11.30 -7.96
N ALA A 22 -5.29 11.40 -8.60
CA ALA A 22 -6.29 12.43 -8.30
C ALA A 22 -6.95 12.31 -6.91
N TYR A 23 -6.92 11.12 -6.32
CA TYR A 23 -7.53 10.82 -5.02
C TYR A 23 -6.57 11.00 -3.83
N CYS A 24 -5.28 11.22 -4.09
CA CYS A 24 -4.25 11.06 -3.06
C CYS A 24 -3.73 12.40 -2.56
N ALA A 25 -3.84 12.64 -1.26
CA ALA A 25 -3.28 13.83 -0.61
C ALA A 25 -1.74 13.89 -0.67
N GLN A 26 -1.07 12.78 -0.93
CA GLN A 26 0.38 12.68 -1.10
C GLN A 26 0.85 13.03 -2.53
N SER A 27 -0.10 13.20 -3.46
CA SER A 27 0.14 13.46 -4.88
C SER A 27 0.91 14.76 -5.11
N CYS A 28 1.72 14.81 -6.18
CA CYS A 28 2.40 16.04 -6.60
C CYS A 28 1.45 17.18 -7.00
N ARG A 29 0.17 16.88 -7.25
CA ARG A 29 -0.88 17.86 -7.55
C ARG A 29 -1.67 18.31 -6.33
N SER A 30 -1.55 17.63 -5.21
CA SER A 30 -2.30 17.95 -4.00
C SER A 30 -1.72 19.19 -3.31
N HIS A 31 -2.61 20.08 -2.90
CA HIS A 31 -2.32 21.22 -2.05
C HIS A 31 -2.85 21.01 -0.61
N ALA A 32 -3.22 19.78 -0.28
CA ALA A 32 -3.67 19.42 1.06
C ALA A 32 -2.57 19.71 2.09
N ASP A 33 -3.00 20.24 3.22
CA ASP A 33 -2.11 20.50 4.38
C ASP A 33 -1.84 19.18 5.10
N ILE A 34 -0.72 18.55 4.72
CA ILE A 34 -0.28 17.28 5.29
C ILE A 34 1.14 17.42 5.83
N GLU A 35 1.42 16.74 6.92
CA GLU A 35 2.77 16.61 7.43
C GLU A 35 3.64 15.83 6.42
N LYS A 36 4.88 16.29 6.19
CA LYS A 36 5.81 15.68 5.22
C LYS A 36 7.09 15.25 5.93
N TYR A 37 7.45 13.98 5.76
CA TYR A 37 8.69 13.42 6.30
C TYR A 37 9.15 12.22 5.45
N LYS A 38 10.48 12.00 5.43
CA LYS A 38 11.06 10.85 4.72
C LYS A 38 10.84 9.54 5.49
N TRP A 39 11.03 9.57 6.80
CA TRP A 39 10.74 8.50 7.71
C TRP A 39 10.08 9.05 8.96
N VAL A 40 9.06 8.35 9.45
CA VAL A 40 8.52 8.57 10.79
C VAL A 40 9.58 8.24 11.84
N ASP A 41 9.49 8.86 13.01
CA ASP A 41 10.40 8.57 14.11
C ASP A 41 10.36 7.10 14.50
N ASP A 42 11.52 6.52 14.78
CA ASP A 42 11.67 5.11 15.19
C ASP A 42 10.84 4.79 16.44
N GLU A 43 10.77 5.71 17.39
CA GLU A 43 9.94 5.57 18.58
C GLU A 43 8.47 5.35 18.23
N LYS A 44 7.94 6.10 17.28
CA LYS A 44 6.56 5.96 16.80
C LYS A 44 6.37 4.62 16.08
N LEU A 45 7.25 4.29 15.13
CA LEU A 45 7.13 3.08 14.32
C LEU A 45 7.19 1.80 15.18
N TYR A 46 8.19 1.70 16.03
CA TYR A 46 8.39 0.53 16.87
C TYR A 46 7.41 0.49 18.05
N GLY A 47 7.03 1.65 18.59
CA GLY A 47 5.97 1.75 19.59
C GLY A 47 4.61 1.29 19.06
N ASP A 48 4.25 1.65 17.85
CA ASP A 48 3.04 1.15 17.18
C ASP A 48 3.11 -0.37 16.96
N ASN A 49 4.29 -0.91 16.63
CA ASN A 49 4.48 -2.35 16.47
C ASN A 49 4.27 -3.10 17.78
N THR A 50 4.86 -2.61 18.86
CA THR A 50 4.68 -3.17 20.22
C THR A 50 3.20 -3.07 20.64
N PHE A 51 2.52 -1.97 20.32
CA PHE A 51 1.09 -1.83 20.57
C PHE A 51 0.27 -2.92 19.86
N VAL A 52 0.56 -3.18 18.59
CA VAL A 52 -0.09 -4.25 17.81
C VAL A 52 0.13 -5.61 18.47
N HIS A 53 1.35 -5.91 18.89
CA HIS A 53 1.71 -7.15 19.57
C HIS A 53 0.95 -7.29 20.91
N ASP A 54 1.03 -6.30 21.78
CA ASP A 54 0.49 -6.35 23.14
C ASP A 54 -1.04 -6.42 23.17
N HIS A 55 -1.69 -5.75 22.21
CA HIS A 55 -3.16 -5.75 22.06
C HIS A 55 -3.66 -6.89 21.16
N LYS A 56 -2.78 -7.76 20.68
CA LYS A 56 -3.12 -8.90 19.80
C LYS A 56 -3.91 -8.49 18.57
N LEU A 57 -3.55 -7.32 18.00
CA LEU A 57 -4.13 -6.90 16.74
C LEU A 57 -3.62 -7.82 15.61
N SER A 58 -4.45 -7.98 14.59
CA SER A 58 -4.17 -8.97 13.53
C SER A 58 -2.96 -8.62 12.68
N ARG A 59 -2.65 -7.32 12.51
CA ARG A 59 -1.60 -6.88 11.61
C ARG A 59 -1.18 -5.43 11.87
N HIS A 60 0.10 -5.15 11.68
CA HIS A 60 0.65 -3.81 11.56
C HIS A 60 0.83 -3.47 10.09
N CYS A 61 0.15 -2.42 9.61
CA CYS A 61 0.24 -1.93 8.25
C CYS A 61 1.14 -0.70 8.21
N ILE A 62 2.07 -0.64 7.27
CA ILE A 62 3.05 0.44 7.11
C ILE A 62 2.79 1.12 5.78
N GLY A 63 2.39 2.38 5.80
CA GLY A 63 2.15 3.17 4.60
C GLY A 63 3.38 3.99 4.22
N LEU A 64 3.74 3.97 2.94
CA LEU A 64 4.84 4.76 2.40
C LEU A 64 4.38 5.57 1.19
N SER A 65 4.51 6.89 1.26
CA SER A 65 4.34 7.75 0.09
C SER A 65 5.49 7.53 -0.89
N GLY A 66 5.22 7.71 -2.18
CA GLY A 66 6.19 7.51 -3.24
C GLY A 66 5.85 6.31 -4.11
N MET A 67 6.45 6.26 -5.30
CA MET A 67 6.15 5.22 -6.28
C MET A 67 7.35 4.37 -6.63
N LYS A 68 8.56 4.93 -6.58
CA LYS A 68 9.83 4.24 -6.80
C LYS A 68 10.80 4.60 -5.69
N PHE A 69 11.61 3.64 -5.31
CA PHE A 69 12.55 3.76 -4.21
C PHE A 69 13.94 3.34 -4.68
N SER A 70 14.99 3.94 -4.11
CA SER A 70 16.36 3.47 -4.30
C SER A 70 16.57 2.16 -3.54
N ASP A 71 17.58 1.38 -3.95
CA ASP A 71 17.96 0.17 -3.21
C ASP A 71 18.33 0.48 -1.76
N ALA A 72 19.01 1.60 -1.51
CA ALA A 72 19.37 2.05 -0.16
C ALA A 72 18.12 2.34 0.72
N GLU A 73 17.07 2.96 0.14
CA GLU A 73 15.81 3.20 0.84
C GLU A 73 15.10 1.87 1.17
N ILE A 74 15.16 0.89 0.28
CA ILE A 74 14.59 -0.45 0.53
C ILE A 74 15.41 -1.22 1.56
N GLU A 75 16.74 -1.11 1.57
CA GLU A 75 17.60 -1.67 2.62
C GLU A 75 17.25 -1.11 4.00
N GLU A 76 17.02 0.20 4.08
CA GLU A 76 16.60 0.86 5.32
C GLU A 76 15.23 0.35 5.78
N LEU A 77 14.26 0.24 4.85
CA LEU A 77 12.95 -0.34 5.15
C LEU A 77 13.07 -1.80 5.60
N ALA A 78 13.87 -2.60 4.92
CA ALA A 78 14.11 -4.00 5.27
C ALA A 78 14.67 -4.15 6.68
N SER A 79 15.61 -3.29 7.07
CA SER A 79 16.17 -3.26 8.44
C SER A 79 15.09 -2.97 9.49
N LYS A 80 14.20 -2.00 9.22
CA LYS A 80 13.08 -1.68 10.10
C LYS A 80 12.08 -2.84 10.22
N ILE A 81 11.76 -3.48 9.09
CA ILE A 81 10.88 -4.67 9.04
C ILE A 81 11.49 -5.81 9.86
N HIS A 82 12.76 -6.09 9.65
CA HIS A 82 13.45 -7.17 10.38
C HIS A 82 13.36 -6.95 11.90
N LYS A 83 13.61 -5.73 12.36
CA LYS A 83 13.49 -5.38 13.79
C LYS A 83 12.07 -5.55 14.32
N MET A 84 11.03 -5.12 13.56
CA MET A 84 9.64 -5.29 13.98
C MET A 84 9.22 -6.77 14.00
N LYS A 85 9.78 -7.60 13.13
CA LYS A 85 9.49 -9.04 13.10
C LYS A 85 10.03 -9.80 14.32
N GLU A 86 10.99 -9.24 15.06
CA GLU A 86 11.48 -9.83 16.33
C GLU A 86 10.35 -10.00 17.35
N GLU A 87 9.33 -9.14 17.33
CA GLU A 87 8.13 -9.26 18.18
C GLU A 87 7.09 -10.26 17.64
N GLY A 88 7.31 -10.86 16.47
CA GLY A 88 6.37 -11.81 15.85
C GLY A 88 5.14 -11.18 15.20
N THR A 89 5.13 -9.87 14.98
CA THR A 89 4.01 -9.14 14.39
C THR A 89 3.85 -9.49 12.91
N HIS A 90 2.62 -9.67 12.44
CA HIS A 90 2.32 -9.74 11.02
C HIS A 90 2.38 -8.35 10.40
N LEU A 91 3.17 -8.20 9.33
CA LEU A 91 3.44 -6.92 8.70
C LEU A 91 2.86 -6.85 7.28
N CYS A 92 2.28 -5.69 6.95
CA CYS A 92 1.86 -5.32 5.61
C CYS A 92 2.49 -3.98 5.24
N CYS A 93 3.03 -3.86 4.03
CA CYS A 93 3.48 -2.57 3.49
C CYS A 93 2.57 -2.12 2.35
N SER A 94 2.07 -0.89 2.45
CA SER A 94 1.51 -0.15 1.33
C SER A 94 2.62 0.64 0.67
N ILE A 95 3.08 0.19 -0.49
CA ILE A 95 4.28 0.68 -1.17
C ILE A 95 4.06 0.74 -2.68
N GLY A 96 4.81 1.60 -3.36
CA GLY A 96 4.79 1.71 -4.82
C GLY A 96 5.42 0.51 -5.53
N PHE A 97 5.97 0.76 -6.71
CA PHE A 97 6.59 -0.28 -7.52
C PHE A 97 7.93 -0.72 -6.93
N LEU A 98 8.14 -2.03 -6.94
CA LEU A 98 9.38 -2.67 -6.53
C LEU A 98 10.04 -3.39 -7.71
N THR A 99 11.36 -3.37 -7.77
CA THR A 99 12.09 -4.33 -8.58
C THR A 99 12.02 -5.71 -7.91
N LYS A 100 12.26 -6.78 -8.68
CA LYS A 100 12.33 -8.13 -8.12
C LYS A 100 13.38 -8.23 -7.00
N LYS A 101 14.55 -7.60 -7.19
CA LYS A 101 15.61 -7.53 -6.18
C LYS A 101 15.11 -6.87 -4.89
N GLN A 102 14.44 -5.72 -5.00
CA GLN A 102 13.89 -5.00 -3.85
C GLN A 102 12.81 -5.81 -3.12
N ALA A 103 11.93 -6.45 -3.87
CA ALA A 103 10.90 -7.31 -3.29
C ALA A 103 11.51 -8.49 -2.51
N LEU A 104 12.55 -9.13 -3.05
CA LEU A 104 13.28 -10.20 -2.35
C LEU A 104 13.93 -9.70 -1.05
N MET A 105 14.52 -8.51 -1.04
CA MET A 105 15.09 -7.90 0.17
C MET A 105 14.04 -7.75 1.27
N LEU A 106 12.84 -7.27 0.93
CA LEU A 106 11.74 -7.13 1.88
C LEU A 106 11.20 -8.50 2.36
N LYS A 107 11.15 -9.48 1.46
CA LYS A 107 10.74 -10.83 1.83
C LYS A 107 11.72 -11.50 2.80
N GLU A 108 13.00 -11.39 2.54
CA GLU A 108 14.06 -11.89 3.43
C GLU A 108 14.04 -11.21 4.80
N ALA A 109 13.65 -9.94 4.86
CA ALA A 109 13.45 -9.20 6.11
C ALA A 109 12.23 -9.69 6.91
N GLY A 110 11.33 -10.47 6.29
CA GLY A 110 10.16 -11.08 6.93
C GLY A 110 8.83 -10.38 6.63
N LEU A 111 8.77 -9.49 5.63
CA LEU A 111 7.50 -8.87 5.22
C LEU A 111 6.53 -9.94 4.73
N ASP A 112 5.31 -9.93 5.29
CA ASP A 112 4.29 -10.94 5.01
C ASP A 112 3.42 -10.56 3.82
N ARG A 113 2.95 -9.31 3.77
CA ARG A 113 1.94 -8.84 2.81
C ARG A 113 2.32 -7.50 2.20
N ILE A 114 1.99 -7.32 0.93
CA ILE A 114 2.09 -6.02 0.25
C ILE A 114 0.72 -5.56 -0.20
N ASN A 115 0.41 -4.30 0.12
CA ASN A 115 -0.76 -3.61 -0.41
C ASN A 115 -0.36 -2.86 -1.69
N HIS A 116 -1.02 -3.21 -2.78
CA HIS A 116 -0.86 -2.55 -4.08
C HIS A 116 -2.20 -2.54 -4.81
N ASN A 117 -2.99 -1.50 -4.56
CA ASN A 117 -4.37 -1.40 -5.01
C ASN A 117 -4.46 -1.16 -6.53
N LEU A 118 -5.47 -1.73 -7.18
CA LEU A 118 -5.88 -1.33 -8.53
C LEU A 118 -6.48 0.08 -8.54
N ASN A 119 -7.16 0.46 -7.49
CA ASN A 119 -7.85 1.73 -7.25
C ASN A 119 -9.14 1.89 -8.08
N THR A 120 -9.13 1.62 -9.38
CA THR A 120 -10.28 1.74 -10.29
C THR A 120 -10.14 0.73 -11.42
N SER A 121 -11.07 0.76 -12.40
CA SER A 121 -10.99 -0.08 -13.59
C SER A 121 -9.85 0.32 -14.53
N ARG A 122 -9.49 -0.61 -15.43
CA ARG A 122 -8.54 -0.36 -16.52
C ARG A 122 -8.95 0.84 -17.38
N SER A 123 -10.23 0.93 -17.74
CA SER A 123 -10.77 1.99 -18.60
C SER A 123 -10.77 3.36 -17.92
N ASN A 124 -11.06 3.41 -16.62
CA ASN A 124 -11.08 4.66 -15.86
C ASN A 124 -9.70 5.10 -15.37
N TYR A 125 -8.71 4.21 -15.37
CA TYR A 125 -7.39 4.48 -14.78
C TYR A 125 -6.69 5.72 -15.35
N PRO A 126 -6.70 5.98 -16.68
CA PRO A 126 -6.09 7.18 -17.26
C PRO A 126 -6.73 8.49 -16.78
N ASN A 127 -7.99 8.46 -16.35
CA ASN A 127 -8.67 9.63 -15.78
C ASN A 127 -8.21 9.96 -14.36
N ILE A 128 -7.67 8.96 -13.66
CA ILE A 128 -7.25 9.07 -12.25
C ILE A 128 -5.76 9.34 -12.12
N CYS A 129 -4.94 8.74 -12.98
CA CYS A 129 -3.49 8.84 -12.93
C CYS A 129 -2.89 8.70 -14.33
N THR A 130 -1.94 9.57 -14.66
CA THR A 130 -1.21 9.53 -15.94
C THR A 130 0.28 9.29 -15.79
N THR A 131 0.80 9.23 -14.57
CA THR A 131 2.23 9.05 -14.27
C THR A 131 2.64 7.58 -14.17
N HIS A 132 1.69 6.68 -14.09
CA HIS A 132 1.87 5.24 -14.23
C HIS A 132 0.58 4.60 -14.76
N THR A 133 0.65 3.34 -15.20
CA THR A 133 -0.44 2.65 -15.87
C THR A 133 -1.07 1.56 -15.00
N TYR A 134 -2.29 1.18 -15.38
CA TYR A 134 -2.98 0.03 -14.81
C TYR A 134 -2.18 -1.28 -14.98
N GLU A 135 -1.62 -1.51 -16.18
CA GLU A 135 -0.81 -2.68 -16.49
C GLU A 135 0.44 -2.77 -15.61
N GLN A 136 1.09 -1.63 -15.35
CA GLN A 136 2.23 -1.61 -14.44
C GLN A 136 1.85 -2.08 -13.04
N ARG A 137 0.66 -1.70 -12.54
CA ARG A 137 0.15 -2.20 -11.25
C ARG A 137 -0.11 -3.70 -11.27
N VAL A 138 -0.81 -4.19 -12.28
CA VAL A 138 -1.13 -5.61 -12.41
C VAL A 138 0.15 -6.44 -12.50
N ASN A 139 1.11 -6.01 -13.31
CA ASN A 139 2.38 -6.71 -13.46
C ASN A 139 3.19 -6.72 -12.15
N ASN A 140 3.17 -5.62 -11.40
CA ASN A 140 3.82 -5.57 -10.09
C ASN A 140 3.17 -6.54 -9.09
N ILE A 141 1.84 -6.62 -9.08
CA ILE A 141 1.10 -7.58 -8.25
C ILE A 141 1.49 -9.02 -8.60
N HIS A 142 1.48 -9.39 -9.87
CA HIS A 142 1.84 -10.75 -10.29
C HIS A 142 3.28 -11.09 -9.92
N MET A 143 4.22 -10.19 -10.14
CA MET A 143 5.62 -10.39 -9.71
C MET A 143 5.71 -10.65 -8.21
N LEU A 144 4.98 -9.91 -7.39
CA LEU A 144 4.96 -10.08 -5.95
C LEU A 144 4.31 -11.41 -5.52
N GLN A 145 3.23 -11.82 -6.19
CA GLN A 145 2.59 -13.12 -5.97
C GLN A 145 3.54 -14.27 -6.33
N ASP A 146 4.25 -14.18 -7.44
CA ASP A 146 5.24 -15.17 -7.88
C ASP A 146 6.39 -15.32 -6.88
N LEU A 147 6.72 -14.26 -6.14
CA LEU A 147 7.68 -14.29 -5.04
C LEU A 147 7.09 -14.80 -3.71
N GLY A 148 5.80 -15.12 -3.69
CA GLY A 148 5.13 -15.71 -2.53
C GLY A 148 4.68 -14.70 -1.47
N PHE A 149 4.50 -13.41 -1.82
CA PHE A 149 3.84 -12.46 -0.93
C PHE A 149 2.33 -12.69 -0.91
N GLU A 150 1.73 -12.50 0.26
CA GLU A 150 0.31 -12.20 0.33
C GLU A 150 0.05 -10.83 -0.31
N ILE A 151 -1.06 -10.70 -1.03
CA ILE A 151 -1.47 -9.45 -1.66
C ILE A 151 -2.73 -8.88 -1.01
N CYS A 152 -2.68 -7.58 -0.74
CA CYS A 152 -3.84 -6.77 -0.45
C CYS A 152 -4.05 -5.85 -1.66
N SER A 153 -5.15 -6.00 -2.39
CA SER A 153 -5.47 -5.16 -3.55
C SER A 153 -6.96 -4.92 -3.65
N GLY A 154 -7.33 -3.69 -3.89
CA GLY A 154 -8.72 -3.27 -3.96
C GLY A 154 -8.89 -1.96 -4.69
N GLY A 155 -9.98 -1.26 -4.41
CA GLY A 155 -10.36 -0.07 -5.12
C GLY A 155 -10.94 1.03 -4.26
N ILE A 156 -11.19 2.16 -4.92
CA ILE A 156 -11.81 3.35 -4.35
C ILE A 156 -13.06 3.66 -5.16
N ILE A 157 -14.19 3.78 -4.49
CA ILE A 157 -15.47 4.16 -5.08
C ILE A 157 -15.70 5.66 -4.86
N GLY A 158 -16.22 6.36 -5.88
CA GLY A 158 -16.55 7.78 -5.81
C GLY A 158 -15.53 8.68 -6.52
N MET A 159 -14.76 8.13 -7.48
CA MET A 159 -13.79 8.88 -8.29
C MET A 159 -14.31 9.25 -9.68
N GLY A 160 -15.63 9.20 -9.90
CA GLY A 160 -16.27 9.48 -11.20
C GLY A 160 -16.40 8.25 -12.11
N GLU A 161 -16.11 7.07 -11.61
CA GLU A 161 -16.28 5.80 -12.30
C GLU A 161 -17.76 5.47 -12.56
N SER A 162 -18.03 4.71 -13.61
CA SER A 162 -19.34 4.11 -13.88
C SER A 162 -19.58 2.86 -13.03
N LYS A 163 -20.81 2.34 -13.06
CA LYS A 163 -21.11 1.03 -12.41
C LYS A 163 -20.38 -0.10 -13.12
N GLU A 164 -20.25 -0.01 -14.42
CA GLU A 164 -19.51 -0.95 -15.26
C GLU A 164 -18.03 -0.96 -14.87
N ASP A 165 -17.43 0.20 -14.64
CA ASP A 165 -16.06 0.31 -14.13
C ASP A 165 -15.86 -0.42 -12.80
N VAL A 166 -16.83 -0.31 -11.88
CA VAL A 166 -16.77 -1.03 -10.60
C VAL A 166 -16.82 -2.55 -10.83
N VAL A 167 -17.69 -3.01 -11.72
CA VAL A 167 -17.80 -4.44 -12.04
C VAL A 167 -16.50 -4.94 -12.68
N ASP A 168 -15.96 -4.23 -13.65
CA ASP A 168 -14.71 -4.60 -14.33
C ASP A 168 -13.54 -4.67 -13.35
N MET A 169 -13.40 -3.69 -12.45
CA MET A 169 -12.40 -3.72 -11.39
C MET A 169 -12.56 -4.95 -10.49
N LEU A 170 -13.79 -5.28 -10.10
CA LEU A 170 -14.04 -6.45 -9.24
C LEU A 170 -13.75 -7.77 -9.96
N LEU A 171 -13.98 -7.86 -11.28
CA LEU A 171 -13.63 -9.02 -12.08
C LEU A 171 -12.11 -9.19 -12.17
N ASP A 172 -11.37 -8.11 -12.41
CA ASP A 172 -9.91 -8.15 -12.42
C ASP A 172 -9.35 -8.53 -11.04
N LEU A 173 -9.92 -8.00 -9.94
CA LEU A 173 -9.55 -8.39 -8.58
C LEU A 173 -9.86 -9.86 -8.30
N LYS A 174 -10.94 -10.40 -8.86
CA LYS A 174 -11.26 -11.83 -8.75
C LYS A 174 -10.20 -12.69 -9.45
N GLU A 175 -9.69 -12.27 -10.60
CA GLU A 175 -8.61 -12.97 -11.30
C GLU A 175 -7.29 -12.92 -10.52
N ILE A 176 -6.95 -11.75 -9.95
CA ILE A 176 -5.78 -11.57 -9.09
C ILE A 176 -5.88 -12.45 -7.84
N ASN A 177 -7.08 -12.64 -7.32
CA ASN A 177 -7.36 -13.42 -6.11
C ASN A 177 -6.50 -13.01 -4.90
N PRO A 178 -6.57 -11.73 -4.46
CA PRO A 178 -5.78 -11.26 -3.34
C PRO A 178 -6.27 -11.84 -2.00
N GLU A 179 -5.38 -11.98 -1.02
CA GLU A 179 -5.71 -12.42 0.34
C GLU A 179 -6.55 -11.38 1.11
N ALA A 180 -6.45 -10.12 0.71
CA ALA A 180 -7.28 -9.04 1.25
C ALA A 180 -7.75 -8.11 0.14
N LEU A 181 -9.02 -7.74 0.19
CA LEU A 181 -9.67 -6.88 -0.80
C LEU A 181 -10.30 -5.66 -0.11
N PRO A 182 -9.56 -4.54 0.04
CA PRO A 182 -10.11 -3.31 0.59
C PRO A 182 -10.97 -2.58 -0.43
N ILE A 183 -12.16 -2.17 -0.02
CA ILE A 183 -13.01 -1.25 -0.76
C ILE A 183 -13.16 0.01 0.06
N ASN A 184 -12.69 1.12 -0.48
CA ASN A 184 -12.75 2.43 0.14
C ASN A 184 -13.74 3.33 -0.60
N PHE A 185 -14.36 4.25 0.13
CA PHE A 185 -15.17 5.31 -0.44
C PHE A 185 -14.40 6.62 -0.36
N LEU A 186 -14.32 7.35 -1.46
CA LEU A 186 -13.62 8.62 -1.50
C LEU A 186 -14.33 9.65 -0.62
N ILE A 187 -13.60 10.19 0.34
CA ILE A 187 -14.01 11.36 1.11
C ILE A 187 -13.13 12.52 0.63
N PRO A 188 -13.72 13.50 -0.09
CA PRO A 188 -12.96 14.64 -0.58
C PRO A 188 -12.41 15.47 0.59
N ILE A 189 -11.16 15.86 0.50
CA ILE A 189 -10.53 16.80 1.43
C ILE A 189 -10.13 18.07 0.66
N LYS A 190 -9.97 19.17 1.40
CA LYS A 190 -9.57 20.44 0.82
C LYS A 190 -8.10 20.36 0.34
N GLY A 191 -7.83 20.84 -0.88
CA GLY A 191 -6.49 20.85 -1.50
C GLY A 191 -6.32 19.74 -2.50
#